data_a6cbfcee6e91d98d4fb3d9ae8024a369
#
_entry.id   a6cbfcee6e91d98d4fb3d9ae8024a369
#
_cell.length_a   1.000
_cell.length_b   1.000
_cell.length_c   1.000
_cell.angle_alpha   90.00
_cell.angle_beta   90.00
_cell.angle_gamma   90.00
#
_symmetry.space_group_name_H-M   'P 1'
#
loop_
_entity.id
_entity.type
_entity.pdbx_description
1 polymer ?
#
loop_
_entity_poly.entity_id
_entity_poly.type
_entity_poly.pdbx_seq_one_letter_code
_entity_poly.pdbx_strand_id
1 'polypeptide(L)'
;MATKFKFKHLLIILFFLGLFGFTGYKVYKTIKAKNELTATPSAGGAPGGAGGRPGGGGRTQQVQTAQITSGKISEKIALTGSLKPKERVDVNSRIAGRITQIKVDVGQAVARGALIAVIEDDEIRQQIERSKASIAVADASIAQREAELNNAKVELDRRQKLVEAGVLSRQELDALEMRHRVAASQLELSRAQRRQSEAEQRELNIRQGQTRIYAPITGVISARHMDLGAMAGANSPIVTIVGVNPMVILANAAEQDISRVKKGAQVNVTIDSLPGQKFSGRIMRISPLLDAQTRNGQVEIEIPNKGGALKGEMFARVELNLGSERDTLLLPRDALVYRGEKPGVFTIEADKAKFIEVETGLTQEDKVELLGGLKLGDKVITQGVNLVKDGDRVSERGPGGPGGGGRQGGGPTQQQAQGGQQGQQGQQGQDQPGGGEGRQGGQGGDGQRGQRGQRPVQ
;
A
#
# COMPACT_ATOMS: atom_id res chain seq x y z
N MET A 1 -18.86 -36.37 31.18
CA MET A 1 -17.68 -35.60 30.71
C MET A 1 -17.76 -34.08 30.94
N ALA A 2 -18.70 -33.58 31.70
CA ALA A 2 -18.97 -32.14 31.86
C ALA A 2 -18.35 -31.46 33.11
N THR A 3 -17.70 -32.18 34.00
CA THR A 3 -17.17 -31.64 35.26
C THR A 3 -15.69 -31.23 35.26
N LYS A 4 -14.91 -31.70 34.29
CA LYS A 4 -13.48 -31.31 34.16
C LYS A 4 -13.23 -29.93 33.52
N PHE A 5 -14.22 -29.37 32.86
CA PHE A 5 -14.07 -28.08 32.16
C PHE A 5 -14.18 -26.87 33.11
N LYS A 6 -14.98 -26.98 34.18
CA LYS A 6 -15.20 -25.89 35.14
C LYS A 6 -13.99 -25.67 36.09
N PHE A 7 -13.20 -26.70 36.37
CA PHE A 7 -12.04 -26.60 37.28
C PHE A 7 -10.85 -25.85 36.65
N LYS A 8 -10.64 -25.98 35.34
CA LYS A 8 -9.59 -25.23 34.63
C LYS A 8 -9.86 -23.73 34.56
N HIS A 9 -11.09 -23.31 34.39
CA HIS A 9 -11.44 -21.89 34.42
C HIS A 9 -11.32 -21.26 35.80
N LEU A 10 -11.63 -22.00 36.84
CA LEU A 10 -11.46 -21.56 38.24
C LEU A 10 -9.97 -21.33 38.58
N LEU A 11 -9.08 -22.20 38.10
CA LEU A 11 -7.62 -22.07 38.29
C LEU A 11 -7.04 -20.88 37.53
N ILE A 12 -7.53 -20.60 36.32
CA ILE A 12 -7.12 -19.44 35.52
C ILE A 12 -7.55 -18.14 36.18
N ILE A 13 -8.78 -18.07 36.69
CA ILE A 13 -9.30 -16.87 37.38
C ILE A 13 -8.50 -16.62 38.68
N LEU A 14 -8.14 -17.64 39.44
CA LEU A 14 -7.29 -17.53 40.66
C LEU A 14 -5.86 -17.08 40.31
N PHE A 15 -5.31 -17.53 39.18
CA PHE A 15 -3.99 -17.10 38.70
C PHE A 15 -3.99 -15.62 38.30
N PHE A 16 -5.03 -15.14 37.59
CA PHE A 16 -5.15 -13.73 37.23
C PHE A 16 -5.42 -12.82 38.45
N LEU A 17 -6.19 -13.26 39.42
CA LEU A 17 -6.40 -12.55 40.68
C LEU A 17 -5.09 -12.43 41.50
N GLY A 18 -4.26 -13.48 41.53
CA GLY A 18 -2.94 -13.45 42.15
C GLY A 18 -1.97 -12.49 41.43
N LEU A 19 -1.99 -12.47 40.11
CA LEU A 19 -1.14 -11.59 39.28
C LEU A 19 -1.53 -10.11 39.48
N PHE A 20 -2.84 -9.82 39.54
CA PHE A 20 -3.35 -8.47 39.77
C PHE A 20 -3.07 -7.98 41.19
N GLY A 21 -3.17 -8.88 42.19
CA GLY A 21 -2.79 -8.56 43.58
C GLY A 21 -1.30 -8.26 43.73
N PHE A 22 -0.44 -9.02 43.07
CA PHE A 22 1.01 -8.83 43.12
C PHE A 22 1.47 -7.53 42.41
N THR A 23 0.87 -7.19 41.26
CA THR A 23 1.15 -5.92 40.57
C THR A 23 0.63 -4.72 41.37
N GLY A 24 -0.57 -4.80 41.95
CA GLY A 24 -1.12 -3.77 42.84
C GLY A 24 -0.24 -3.52 44.08
N TYR A 25 0.29 -4.60 44.72
CA TYR A 25 1.19 -4.49 45.87
C TYR A 25 2.53 -3.83 45.52
N LYS A 26 3.11 -4.13 44.32
CA LYS A 26 4.34 -3.48 43.87
C LYS A 26 4.14 -1.98 43.60
N VAL A 27 3.03 -1.58 42.99
CA VAL A 27 2.69 -0.17 42.71
C VAL A 27 2.45 0.58 44.03
N TYR A 28 1.72 -0.01 44.98
CA TYR A 28 1.51 0.58 46.32
C TYR A 28 2.82 0.80 47.06
N LYS A 29 3.76 -0.16 47.04
CA LYS A 29 5.07 -0.04 47.71
C LYS A 29 5.95 1.05 47.09
N THR A 30 5.87 1.25 45.74
CA THR A 30 6.61 2.31 45.05
C THR A 30 6.04 3.71 45.32
N ILE A 31 4.73 3.84 45.47
CA ILE A 31 4.08 5.13 45.81
C ILE A 31 4.39 5.50 47.28
N LYS A 32 4.41 4.52 48.22
CA LYS A 32 4.73 4.78 49.62
C LYS A 32 6.19 5.18 49.80
N ALA A 33 7.13 4.60 49.05
CA ALA A 33 8.54 4.94 49.09
C ALA A 33 8.83 6.36 48.51
N LYS A 34 7.97 6.87 47.62
CA LYS A 34 8.12 8.20 47.03
C LYS A 34 7.61 9.33 47.95
N ASN A 35 6.67 9.02 48.86
CA ASN A 35 6.12 9.98 49.80
C ASN A 35 6.97 10.14 51.08
N GLU A 36 7.90 9.21 51.39
CA GLU A 36 8.77 9.31 52.56
C GLU A 36 10.06 10.14 52.29
N LEU A 37 10.31 10.56 51.05
CA LEU A 37 11.50 11.35 50.67
C LEU A 37 11.29 12.86 50.68
N THR A 38 10.13 13.38 51.12
CA THR A 38 9.83 14.83 51.13
C THR A 38 9.60 15.42 52.54
N ALA A 39 10.01 14.75 53.60
CA ALA A 39 9.90 15.32 54.93
C ALA A 39 11.28 15.35 55.64
N THR A 40 12.00 16.46 55.45
CA THR A 40 13.13 16.82 56.32
C THR A 40 12.73 18.06 57.09
N PRO A 41 12.70 18.01 58.43
CA PRO A 41 12.42 19.19 59.25
C PRO A 41 13.72 19.97 59.46
N SER A 42 13.66 21.25 59.14
CA SER A 42 14.69 22.23 59.50
C SER A 42 14.40 22.79 60.88
N ALA A 43 15.33 22.62 61.81
CA ALA A 43 15.30 23.27 63.09
C ALA A 43 16.45 24.29 63.24
N GLY A 44 16.10 25.53 63.51
CA GLY A 44 16.68 26.35 64.56
C GLY A 44 17.88 27.24 64.25
N GLY A 45 17.67 28.54 64.37
CA GLY A 45 18.76 29.51 64.59
C GLY A 45 18.46 30.93 64.10
N ALA A 46 17.89 31.74 64.95
CA ALA A 46 17.85 33.20 64.86
C ALA A 46 19.03 33.79 65.68
N PRO A 47 19.24 35.12 65.80
CA PRO A 47 18.84 36.26 64.98
C PRO A 47 20.01 37.26 64.76
N GLY A 48 19.82 38.24 63.84
CA GLY A 48 20.63 39.43 63.92
C GLY A 48 20.82 40.20 62.62
N GLY A 49 20.36 41.39 62.55
CA GLY A 49 20.94 42.42 61.68
C GLY A 49 19.96 43.13 60.73
N ALA A 50 19.37 44.20 61.25
CA ALA A 50 18.64 45.19 60.51
C ALA A 50 19.54 45.92 59.47
N GLY A 51 19.02 46.11 58.29
CA GLY A 51 19.65 46.91 57.24
C GLY A 51 18.73 47.09 56.06
N GLY A 52 17.79 47.97 56.18
CA GLY A 52 16.91 48.37 55.07
C GLY A 52 17.68 49.04 53.95
N ARG A 53 17.36 48.58 52.71
CA ARG A 53 17.51 49.38 51.50
C ARG A 53 16.30 49.11 50.61
N PRO A 54 15.50 50.21 50.30
CA PRO A 54 14.51 50.11 49.28
C PRO A 54 15.25 50.38 47.95
N GLY A 55 15.56 49.31 47.23
CA GLY A 55 16.12 49.35 45.91
C GLY A 55 15.21 48.60 44.95
N GLY A 56 14.14 49.25 44.52
CA GLY A 56 13.35 48.83 43.37
C GLY A 56 14.13 48.92 42.06
N GLY A 57 15.13 48.09 41.89
CA GLY A 57 15.77 47.87 40.57
C GLY A 57 15.05 46.77 39.84
N GLY A 58 14.08 47.12 39.00
CA GLY A 58 13.44 46.21 38.08
C GLY A 58 14.50 45.41 37.32
N ARG A 59 14.56 44.11 37.51
CA ARG A 59 15.42 43.20 36.75
C ARG A 59 15.05 43.38 35.30
N THR A 60 15.94 43.95 34.44
CA THR A 60 15.78 44.04 33.01
C THR A 60 15.82 42.60 32.46
N GLN A 61 14.72 42.13 31.93
CA GLN A 61 14.63 40.79 31.33
C GLN A 61 15.19 40.84 29.92
N GLN A 62 16.13 39.93 29.60
CA GLN A 62 16.61 39.78 28.23
C GLN A 62 15.61 38.98 27.42
N VAL A 63 15.17 39.53 26.29
CA VAL A 63 14.18 38.92 25.41
C VAL A 63 14.71 38.88 23.98
N GLN A 64 14.27 37.93 23.18
CA GLN A 64 14.48 37.93 21.74
C GLN A 64 13.22 38.43 21.07
N THR A 65 13.39 39.17 19.99
CA THR A 65 12.29 39.70 19.21
C THR A 65 12.32 39.16 17.77
N ALA A 66 11.15 39.07 17.17
CA ALA A 66 10.99 38.87 15.74
C ALA A 66 10.08 39.96 15.16
N GLN A 67 10.21 40.20 13.87
CA GLN A 67 9.35 41.16 13.17
C GLN A 67 8.16 40.45 12.54
N ILE A 68 7.01 41.10 12.52
CA ILE A 68 5.86 40.68 11.75
C ILE A 68 6.19 40.81 10.27
N THR A 69 6.03 39.73 9.53
CA THR A 69 6.31 39.69 8.09
C THR A 69 5.02 39.49 7.29
N SER A 70 4.99 39.95 6.06
CA SER A 70 3.95 39.59 5.11
C SER A 70 4.31 38.28 4.44
N GLY A 71 3.34 37.42 4.27
CA GLY A 71 3.53 36.15 3.58
C GLY A 71 2.22 35.46 3.21
N LYS A 72 2.33 34.37 2.49
CA LYS A 72 1.18 33.59 2.04
C LYS A 72 0.84 32.50 3.05
N ILE A 73 -0.43 32.40 3.36
CA ILE A 73 -0.98 31.32 4.19
C ILE A 73 -2.13 30.63 3.45
N SER A 74 -2.20 29.32 3.60
CA SER A 74 -3.31 28.54 3.08
C SER A 74 -3.72 27.50 4.11
N GLU A 75 -4.99 27.23 4.16
CA GLU A 75 -5.49 26.16 4.99
C GLU A 75 -5.16 24.81 4.35
N LYS A 76 -4.50 23.92 5.10
CA LYS A 76 -4.11 22.60 4.65
C LYS A 76 -4.71 21.53 5.54
N ILE A 77 -5.19 20.46 4.93
CA ILE A 77 -5.52 19.23 5.63
C ILE A 77 -4.42 18.21 5.35
N ALA A 78 -3.90 17.61 6.41
CA ALA A 78 -2.96 16.51 6.33
C ALA A 78 -3.72 15.18 6.50
N LEU A 79 -3.65 14.33 5.48
CA LEU A 79 -4.20 12.99 5.50
C LEU A 79 -3.06 11.97 5.46
N THR A 80 -3.27 10.83 6.07
CA THR A 80 -2.31 9.72 6.03
C THR A 80 -2.97 8.48 5.47
N GLY A 81 -2.21 7.68 4.74
CA GLY A 81 -2.73 6.47 4.13
C GLY A 81 -1.64 5.55 3.60
N SER A 82 -2.05 4.45 3.01
CA SER A 82 -1.15 3.49 2.36
C SER A 82 -1.41 3.44 0.86
N LEU A 83 -0.34 3.20 0.09
CA LEU A 83 -0.42 2.96 -1.34
C LEU A 83 -0.95 1.55 -1.60
N LYS A 84 -1.86 1.45 -2.57
CA LYS A 84 -2.31 0.17 -3.09
C LYS A 84 -2.25 0.17 -4.61
N PRO A 85 -2.02 -0.98 -5.24
CA PRO A 85 -2.19 -1.08 -6.68
C PRO A 85 -3.66 -0.79 -7.04
N LYS A 86 -3.88 -0.08 -8.15
CA LYS A 86 -5.23 0.24 -8.62
C LYS A 86 -6.02 -1.03 -8.96
N GLU A 87 -5.33 -2.03 -9.49
CA GLU A 87 -5.91 -3.31 -9.88
C GLU A 87 -5.05 -4.44 -9.32
N ARG A 88 -5.69 -5.44 -8.77
CA ARG A 88 -5.10 -6.71 -8.37
C ARG A 88 -5.97 -7.81 -8.89
N VAL A 89 -5.40 -8.74 -9.66
CA VAL A 89 -6.12 -9.84 -10.26
C VAL A 89 -5.36 -11.13 -10.02
N ASP A 90 -6.03 -12.09 -9.41
CA ASP A 90 -5.54 -13.47 -9.31
C ASP A 90 -5.95 -14.19 -10.59
N VAL A 91 -4.96 -14.61 -11.37
CA VAL A 91 -5.16 -15.31 -12.63
C VAL A 91 -5.30 -16.78 -12.34
N ASN A 92 -6.52 -17.29 -12.48
CA ASN A 92 -6.87 -18.64 -12.16
C ASN A 92 -6.92 -19.53 -13.41
N SER A 93 -6.62 -20.83 -13.24
CA SER A 93 -6.90 -21.83 -14.25
C SER A 93 -8.41 -22.00 -14.44
N ARG A 94 -8.87 -22.14 -15.68
CA ARG A 94 -10.27 -22.44 -16.00
C ARG A 94 -10.56 -23.94 -16.06
N ILE A 95 -9.51 -24.73 -16.26
CA ILE A 95 -9.60 -26.20 -16.38
C ILE A 95 -8.59 -26.86 -15.45
N ALA A 96 -8.84 -28.12 -15.11
CA ALA A 96 -7.87 -28.94 -14.41
C ALA A 96 -6.85 -29.53 -15.39
N GLY A 97 -5.58 -29.63 -14.96
CA GLY A 97 -4.51 -30.25 -15.73
C GLY A 97 -3.14 -29.88 -15.21
N ARG A 98 -2.10 -30.56 -15.71
CA ARG A 98 -0.71 -30.29 -15.34
C ARG A 98 -0.17 -29.07 -16.07
N ILE A 99 0.56 -28.22 -15.36
CA ILE A 99 1.26 -27.07 -15.96
C ILE A 99 2.50 -27.55 -16.69
N THR A 100 2.52 -27.38 -18.02
CA THR A 100 3.63 -27.78 -18.90
C THR A 100 4.61 -26.65 -19.15
N GLN A 101 4.17 -25.39 -19.03
CA GLN A 101 5.03 -24.21 -19.22
C GLN A 101 4.54 -23.07 -18.35
N ILE A 102 5.51 -22.35 -17.76
CA ILE A 102 5.31 -21.04 -17.13
C ILE A 102 6.27 -20.07 -17.82
N LYS A 103 5.72 -18.98 -18.36
CA LYS A 103 6.48 -17.98 -19.16
C LYS A 103 6.83 -16.72 -18.40
N VAL A 104 6.44 -16.64 -17.12
CA VAL A 104 6.58 -15.44 -16.30
C VAL A 104 7.14 -15.76 -14.94
N ASP A 105 7.83 -14.78 -14.35
CA ASP A 105 8.39 -14.88 -13.00
C ASP A 105 7.93 -13.71 -12.12
N VAL A 106 8.08 -13.87 -10.78
CA VAL A 106 7.76 -12.82 -9.81
C VAL A 106 8.63 -11.58 -10.06
N GLY A 107 8.00 -10.41 -10.05
CA GLY A 107 8.65 -9.14 -10.37
C GLY A 107 8.69 -8.80 -11.86
N GLN A 108 8.32 -9.71 -12.76
CA GLN A 108 8.31 -9.47 -14.20
C GLN A 108 7.10 -8.64 -14.61
N ALA A 109 7.31 -7.65 -15.48
CA ALA A 109 6.24 -6.88 -16.10
C ALA A 109 5.58 -7.69 -17.23
N VAL A 110 4.26 -7.67 -17.28
CA VAL A 110 3.46 -8.34 -18.30
C VAL A 110 2.44 -7.37 -18.91
N ALA A 111 2.24 -7.47 -20.21
CA ALA A 111 1.19 -6.75 -20.91
C ALA A 111 -0.11 -7.59 -20.91
N ARG A 112 -1.25 -6.92 -21.00
CA ARG A 112 -2.54 -7.58 -21.22
C ARG A 112 -2.48 -8.48 -22.46
N GLY A 113 -2.92 -9.73 -22.34
CA GLY A 113 -2.86 -10.73 -23.41
C GLY A 113 -1.53 -11.49 -23.51
N ALA A 114 -0.53 -11.21 -22.66
CA ALA A 114 0.70 -12.00 -22.60
C ALA A 114 0.40 -13.41 -22.08
N LEU A 115 1.07 -14.43 -22.66
CA LEU A 115 0.95 -15.82 -22.22
C LEU A 115 1.69 -16.01 -20.89
N ILE A 116 0.96 -16.46 -19.88
CA ILE A 116 1.46 -16.71 -18.53
C ILE A 116 1.88 -18.17 -18.36
N ALA A 117 0.95 -19.07 -18.63
CA ALA A 117 1.16 -20.51 -18.43
C ALA A 117 0.41 -21.33 -19.46
N VAL A 118 0.86 -22.56 -19.67
CA VAL A 118 0.22 -23.55 -20.52
C VAL A 118 -0.06 -24.81 -19.70
N ILE A 119 -1.28 -25.27 -19.77
CA ILE A 119 -1.74 -26.54 -19.20
C ILE A 119 -1.67 -27.61 -20.29
N GLU A 120 -1.38 -28.83 -19.91
CA GLU A 120 -1.35 -30.00 -20.76
C GLU A 120 -2.69 -30.16 -21.52
N ASP A 121 -2.61 -30.25 -22.84
CA ASP A 121 -3.79 -30.31 -23.72
C ASP A 121 -3.82 -31.59 -24.61
N ASP A 122 -2.97 -32.56 -24.33
CA ASP A 122 -2.83 -33.77 -25.17
C ASP A 122 -4.13 -34.53 -25.30
N GLU A 123 -4.86 -34.73 -24.20
CA GLU A 123 -6.15 -35.40 -24.22
C GLU A 123 -7.19 -34.59 -25.04
N ILE A 124 -7.24 -33.27 -24.88
CA ILE A 124 -8.17 -32.43 -25.62
C ILE A 124 -7.84 -32.45 -27.11
N ARG A 125 -6.56 -32.44 -27.47
CA ARG A 125 -6.12 -32.58 -28.89
C ARG A 125 -6.60 -33.89 -29.48
N GLN A 126 -6.47 -35.00 -28.76
CA GLN A 126 -6.97 -36.28 -29.22
C GLN A 126 -8.51 -36.32 -29.39
N GLN A 127 -9.23 -35.61 -28.50
CA GLN A 127 -10.68 -35.47 -28.61
C GLN A 127 -11.06 -34.64 -29.85
N ILE A 128 -10.33 -33.57 -30.14
CA ILE A 128 -10.52 -32.75 -31.35
C ILE A 128 -10.30 -33.55 -32.61
N GLU A 129 -9.24 -34.36 -32.69
CA GLU A 129 -9.01 -35.25 -33.85
C GLU A 129 -10.14 -36.27 -34.04
N ARG A 130 -10.66 -36.85 -32.96
CA ARG A 130 -11.84 -37.74 -33.04
C ARG A 130 -13.08 -37.00 -33.54
N SER A 131 -13.32 -35.81 -33.08
CA SER A 131 -14.46 -34.98 -33.52
C SER A 131 -14.33 -34.58 -34.99
N LYS A 132 -13.12 -34.29 -35.47
CA LYS A 132 -12.86 -34.04 -36.91
C LYS A 132 -13.22 -35.27 -37.78
N ALA A 133 -12.84 -36.46 -37.31
CA ALA A 133 -13.21 -37.71 -38.01
C ALA A 133 -14.72 -37.91 -38.02
N SER A 134 -15.45 -37.59 -36.93
CA SER A 134 -16.91 -37.61 -36.88
C SER A 134 -17.57 -36.69 -37.91
N ILE A 135 -17.03 -35.46 -38.07
CA ILE A 135 -17.49 -34.52 -39.07
C ILE A 135 -17.26 -35.06 -40.48
N ALA A 136 -16.10 -35.68 -40.76
CA ALA A 136 -15.81 -36.27 -42.05
C ALA A 136 -16.79 -37.41 -42.42
N VAL A 137 -17.20 -38.23 -41.44
CA VAL A 137 -18.24 -39.27 -41.61
C VAL A 137 -19.58 -38.59 -41.90
N ALA A 138 -19.95 -37.54 -41.20
CA ALA A 138 -21.19 -36.81 -41.47
C ALA A 138 -21.19 -36.15 -42.84
N ASP A 139 -20.06 -35.62 -43.29
CA ASP A 139 -19.91 -35.06 -44.67
C ASP A 139 -20.07 -36.14 -45.74
N ALA A 140 -19.51 -37.33 -45.55
CA ALA A 140 -19.72 -38.46 -46.46
C ALA A 140 -21.19 -38.91 -46.52
N SER A 141 -21.88 -38.92 -45.38
CA SER A 141 -23.31 -39.17 -45.30
C SER A 141 -24.15 -38.12 -46.05
N ILE A 142 -23.81 -36.86 -45.93
CA ILE A 142 -24.45 -35.76 -46.67
C ILE A 142 -24.26 -36.00 -48.17
N ALA A 143 -23.04 -36.26 -48.63
CA ALA A 143 -22.74 -36.50 -50.05
C ALA A 143 -23.56 -37.67 -50.58
N GLN A 144 -23.70 -38.77 -49.81
CA GLN A 144 -24.56 -39.90 -50.17
C GLN A 144 -26.04 -39.46 -50.33
N ARG A 145 -26.59 -38.74 -49.31
CA ARG A 145 -27.99 -38.30 -49.32
C ARG A 145 -28.26 -37.27 -50.41
N GLU A 146 -27.29 -36.42 -50.75
CA GLU A 146 -27.39 -35.48 -51.88
C GLU A 146 -27.47 -36.23 -53.22
N ALA A 147 -26.69 -37.29 -53.41
CA ALA A 147 -26.78 -38.16 -54.59
C ALA A 147 -28.14 -38.83 -54.66
N GLU A 148 -28.66 -39.37 -53.54
CA GLU A 148 -29.99 -40.00 -53.48
C GLU A 148 -31.11 -39.00 -53.82
N LEU A 149 -31.06 -37.78 -53.26
CA LEU A 149 -32.01 -36.73 -53.52
C LEU A 149 -31.95 -36.30 -55.02
N ASN A 150 -30.76 -36.13 -55.56
CA ASN A 150 -30.58 -35.80 -56.96
C ASN A 150 -31.17 -36.89 -57.90
N ASN A 151 -30.92 -38.17 -57.58
CA ASN A 151 -31.52 -39.29 -58.34
C ASN A 151 -33.05 -39.27 -58.26
N ALA A 152 -33.63 -39.05 -57.05
CA ALA A 152 -35.09 -38.95 -56.89
C ALA A 152 -35.68 -37.77 -57.64
N LYS A 153 -34.94 -36.62 -57.67
CA LYS A 153 -35.35 -35.44 -58.44
C LYS A 153 -35.34 -35.68 -59.94
N VAL A 154 -34.28 -36.25 -60.49
CA VAL A 154 -34.17 -36.55 -61.92
C VAL A 154 -35.29 -37.53 -62.36
N GLU A 155 -35.59 -38.52 -61.53
CA GLU A 155 -36.68 -39.44 -61.84
C GLU A 155 -38.05 -38.75 -61.78
N LEU A 156 -38.28 -37.90 -60.80
CA LEU A 156 -39.52 -37.12 -60.68
C LEU A 156 -39.70 -36.19 -61.89
N ASP A 157 -38.69 -35.42 -62.27
CA ASP A 157 -38.69 -34.48 -63.38
C ASP A 157 -38.97 -35.23 -64.72
N ARG A 158 -38.40 -36.45 -64.89
CA ARG A 158 -38.63 -37.28 -66.06
C ARG A 158 -40.08 -37.75 -66.13
N ARG A 159 -40.61 -38.26 -65.01
CA ARG A 159 -41.97 -38.81 -64.90
C ARG A 159 -43.05 -37.74 -64.98
N GLN A 160 -42.79 -36.56 -64.49
CA GLN A 160 -43.66 -35.40 -64.59
C GLN A 160 -43.94 -35.06 -66.05
N LYS A 161 -42.91 -35.03 -66.90
CA LYS A 161 -43.06 -34.82 -68.38
C LYS A 161 -43.89 -35.89 -69.03
N LEU A 162 -43.84 -37.14 -68.62
CA LEU A 162 -44.65 -38.22 -69.14
C LEU A 162 -46.11 -38.17 -68.66
N VAL A 163 -46.41 -37.66 -67.51
CA VAL A 163 -47.77 -37.37 -67.03
C VAL A 163 -48.38 -36.21 -67.81
N GLU A 164 -47.59 -35.13 -68.04
CA GLU A 164 -47.99 -34.01 -68.91
C GLU A 164 -48.32 -34.46 -70.36
N ALA A 165 -47.59 -35.48 -70.86
CA ALA A 165 -47.84 -36.11 -72.19
C ALA A 165 -49.01 -37.13 -72.15
N GLY A 166 -49.67 -37.34 -70.99
CA GLY A 166 -50.80 -38.24 -70.88
C GLY A 166 -50.45 -39.73 -70.85
N VAL A 167 -49.15 -40.09 -70.68
CA VAL A 167 -48.66 -41.49 -70.73
C VAL A 167 -48.65 -42.18 -69.38
N LEU A 168 -48.60 -41.39 -68.26
CA LEU A 168 -48.46 -41.89 -66.93
C LEU A 168 -49.63 -41.47 -66.02
N SER A 169 -49.95 -42.26 -64.96
CA SER A 169 -51.00 -41.94 -64.02
C SER A 169 -50.53 -40.93 -62.93
N ARG A 170 -51.45 -40.10 -62.42
CA ARG A 170 -51.17 -39.14 -61.38
C ARG A 170 -50.74 -39.86 -60.08
N GLN A 171 -51.30 -41.06 -59.79
CA GLN A 171 -50.94 -41.83 -58.60
C GLN A 171 -49.45 -42.23 -58.56
N GLU A 172 -48.86 -42.54 -59.75
CA GLU A 172 -47.43 -42.83 -59.83
C GLU A 172 -46.56 -41.56 -59.62
N LEU A 173 -47.02 -40.38 -60.07
CA LEU A 173 -46.35 -39.13 -59.80
C LEU A 173 -46.35 -38.80 -58.31
N ASP A 174 -47.50 -38.91 -57.64
CA ASP A 174 -47.63 -38.68 -56.19
C ASP A 174 -46.67 -39.57 -55.38
N ALA A 175 -46.48 -40.85 -55.81
CA ALA A 175 -45.54 -41.75 -55.16
C ALA A 175 -44.07 -41.28 -55.31
N LEU A 176 -43.70 -40.68 -56.47
CA LEU A 176 -42.36 -40.14 -56.73
C LEU A 176 -42.15 -38.83 -56.01
N GLU A 177 -43.14 -37.94 -55.92
CA GLU A 177 -43.10 -36.77 -55.08
C GLU A 177 -42.85 -37.09 -53.62
N MET A 178 -43.55 -38.08 -53.08
CA MET A 178 -43.31 -38.56 -51.73
C MET A 178 -41.90 -39.11 -51.56
N ARG A 179 -41.35 -39.88 -52.52
CA ARG A 179 -39.97 -40.39 -52.48
C ARG A 179 -38.97 -39.23 -52.49
N HIS A 180 -39.15 -38.23 -53.35
CA HIS A 180 -38.29 -37.01 -53.35
C HIS A 180 -38.36 -36.27 -52.03
N ARG A 181 -39.55 -36.06 -51.42
CA ARG A 181 -39.73 -35.43 -50.11
C ARG A 181 -39.04 -36.20 -49.00
N VAL A 182 -39.12 -37.52 -48.99
CA VAL A 182 -38.42 -38.39 -48.01
C VAL A 182 -36.90 -38.25 -48.20
N ALA A 183 -36.36 -38.26 -49.43
CA ALA A 183 -34.94 -38.06 -49.66
C ALA A 183 -34.47 -36.68 -49.22
N ALA A 184 -35.27 -35.63 -49.44
CA ALA A 184 -34.97 -34.29 -48.98
C ALA A 184 -34.93 -34.19 -47.42
N SER A 185 -35.89 -34.87 -46.76
CA SER A 185 -35.91 -34.92 -45.27
C SER A 185 -34.73 -35.72 -44.71
N GLN A 186 -34.29 -36.79 -45.39
CA GLN A 186 -33.10 -37.55 -44.98
C GLN A 186 -31.80 -36.75 -45.12
N LEU A 187 -31.70 -35.96 -46.20
CA LEU A 187 -30.56 -35.03 -46.37
C LEU A 187 -30.53 -33.98 -45.25
N GLU A 188 -31.66 -33.39 -44.91
CA GLU A 188 -31.73 -32.42 -43.85
C GLU A 188 -31.39 -33.03 -42.45
N LEU A 189 -31.78 -34.26 -42.20
CA LEU A 189 -31.36 -35.00 -41.01
C LEU A 189 -29.84 -35.19 -40.97
N SER A 190 -29.19 -35.59 -42.11
CA SER A 190 -27.74 -35.72 -42.17
C SER A 190 -27.02 -34.38 -41.98
N ARG A 191 -27.59 -33.31 -42.51
CA ARG A 191 -27.08 -31.92 -42.27
C ARG A 191 -27.20 -31.53 -40.80
N ALA A 192 -28.31 -31.89 -40.15
CA ALA A 192 -28.50 -31.63 -38.70
C ALA A 192 -27.44 -32.38 -37.87
N GLN A 193 -27.14 -33.62 -38.26
CA GLN A 193 -26.11 -34.42 -37.58
C GLN A 193 -24.70 -33.84 -37.73
N ARG A 194 -24.36 -33.33 -38.91
CA ARG A 194 -23.12 -32.58 -39.14
C ARG A 194 -23.03 -31.34 -38.24
N ARG A 195 -24.11 -30.52 -38.18
CA ARG A 195 -24.18 -29.36 -37.30
C ARG A 195 -23.96 -29.72 -35.84
N GLN A 196 -24.46 -30.83 -35.36
CA GLN A 196 -24.22 -31.36 -34.01
C GLN A 196 -22.74 -31.67 -33.82
N SER A 197 -22.10 -32.46 -34.73
CA SER A 197 -20.65 -32.75 -34.61
C SER A 197 -19.77 -31.51 -34.66
N GLU A 198 -20.15 -30.49 -35.45
CA GLU A 198 -19.46 -29.21 -35.46
C GLU A 198 -19.60 -28.46 -34.12
N ALA A 199 -20.77 -28.53 -33.48
CA ALA A 199 -20.98 -27.92 -32.20
C ALA A 199 -20.10 -28.58 -31.11
N GLU A 200 -19.97 -29.88 -31.13
CA GLU A 200 -19.07 -30.66 -30.25
C GLU A 200 -17.60 -30.25 -30.47
N GLN A 201 -17.18 -30.11 -31.75
CA GLN A 201 -15.83 -29.67 -32.07
C GLN A 201 -15.56 -28.24 -31.56
N ARG A 202 -16.53 -27.33 -31.72
CA ARG A 202 -16.40 -25.95 -31.20
C ARG A 202 -16.22 -25.93 -29.67
N GLU A 203 -16.95 -26.77 -28.94
CA GLU A 203 -16.80 -26.90 -27.49
C GLU A 203 -15.37 -27.35 -27.13
N LEU A 204 -14.84 -28.37 -27.80
CA LEU A 204 -13.48 -28.86 -27.58
C LEU A 204 -12.42 -27.80 -27.89
N ASN A 205 -12.61 -27.03 -28.96
CA ASN A 205 -11.70 -25.91 -29.29
C ASN A 205 -11.72 -24.80 -28.22
N ILE A 206 -12.89 -24.51 -27.63
CA ILE A 206 -13.00 -23.58 -26.51
C ILE A 206 -12.23 -24.12 -25.30
N ARG A 207 -12.40 -25.40 -24.97
CA ARG A 207 -11.66 -26.06 -23.87
C ARG A 207 -10.15 -26.02 -24.13
N GLN A 208 -9.71 -26.27 -25.35
CA GLN A 208 -8.30 -26.15 -25.73
C GLN A 208 -7.80 -24.71 -25.56
N GLY A 209 -8.59 -23.71 -25.96
CA GLY A 209 -8.25 -22.30 -25.72
C GLY A 209 -8.05 -21.97 -24.24
N GLN A 210 -8.75 -22.66 -23.34
CA GLN A 210 -8.64 -22.48 -21.89
C GLN A 210 -7.37 -23.10 -21.29
N THR A 211 -6.63 -23.96 -22.02
CA THR A 211 -5.34 -24.47 -21.58
C THR A 211 -4.25 -23.42 -21.59
N ARG A 212 -4.41 -22.37 -22.39
CA ARG A 212 -3.47 -21.26 -22.48
C ARG A 212 -3.97 -20.10 -21.62
N ILE A 213 -3.20 -19.77 -20.61
CA ILE A 213 -3.57 -18.77 -19.62
C ILE A 213 -2.88 -17.46 -19.94
N TYR A 214 -3.67 -16.40 -20.12
CA TYR A 214 -3.22 -15.09 -20.53
C TYR A 214 -3.45 -14.05 -19.44
N ALA A 215 -2.62 -13.00 -19.43
CA ALA A 215 -2.76 -11.86 -18.53
C ALA A 215 -4.03 -11.04 -18.86
N PRO A 216 -4.97 -10.87 -17.92
CA PRO A 216 -6.18 -10.07 -18.14
C PRO A 216 -5.92 -8.56 -18.08
N ILE A 217 -4.86 -8.14 -17.39
CA ILE A 217 -4.44 -6.74 -17.21
C ILE A 217 -2.95 -6.59 -17.51
N THR A 218 -2.53 -5.34 -17.76
CA THR A 218 -1.11 -4.98 -17.78
C THR A 218 -0.64 -4.69 -16.36
N GLY A 219 0.49 -5.25 -15.95
CA GLY A 219 1.01 -5.05 -14.60
C GLY A 219 2.31 -5.80 -14.35
N VAL A 220 2.57 -6.09 -13.08
CA VAL A 220 3.73 -6.86 -12.62
C VAL A 220 3.23 -8.09 -11.87
N ILE A 221 3.91 -9.20 -12.04
CA ILE A 221 3.63 -10.45 -11.28
C ILE A 221 4.05 -10.21 -9.83
N SER A 222 3.08 -10.18 -8.93
CA SER A 222 3.36 -10.01 -7.49
C SER A 222 3.60 -11.32 -6.76
N ALA A 223 2.95 -12.40 -7.21
CA ALA A 223 3.11 -13.72 -6.63
C ALA A 223 2.89 -14.80 -7.69
N ARG A 224 3.60 -15.92 -7.54
CA ARG A 224 3.38 -17.17 -8.28
C ARG A 224 2.92 -18.23 -7.28
N HIS A 225 1.77 -18.82 -7.54
CA HIS A 225 1.13 -19.79 -6.64
C HIS A 225 1.38 -21.23 -7.05
N MET A 226 1.79 -21.44 -8.31
CA MET A 226 2.04 -22.76 -8.86
C MET A 226 3.33 -22.80 -9.66
N ASP A 227 3.97 -23.95 -9.65
CA ASP A 227 5.22 -24.23 -10.34
C ASP A 227 5.01 -25.13 -11.56
N LEU A 228 6.05 -25.19 -12.41
CA LEU A 228 6.11 -26.09 -13.54
C LEU A 228 5.92 -27.56 -13.07
N GLY A 229 5.06 -28.29 -13.74
CA GLY A 229 4.73 -29.68 -13.40
C GLY A 229 3.65 -29.84 -12.31
N ALA A 230 3.24 -28.75 -11.66
CA ALA A 230 2.16 -28.80 -10.68
C ALA A 230 0.81 -29.11 -11.34
N MET A 231 -0.09 -29.74 -10.59
CA MET A 231 -1.46 -30.02 -11.02
C MET A 231 -2.35 -28.84 -10.64
N ALA A 232 -2.80 -28.09 -11.63
CA ALA A 232 -3.78 -27.03 -11.44
C ALA A 232 -5.20 -27.62 -11.41
N GLY A 233 -5.99 -27.26 -10.40
CA GLY A 233 -7.43 -27.51 -10.39
C GLY A 233 -8.19 -26.40 -11.13
N ALA A 234 -9.45 -26.63 -11.46
CA ALA A 234 -10.31 -25.56 -11.92
C ALA A 234 -10.43 -24.46 -10.84
N ASN A 235 -10.31 -23.19 -11.23
CA ASN A 235 -10.31 -22.03 -10.36
C ASN A 235 -9.09 -21.88 -9.40
N SER A 236 -8.07 -22.71 -9.53
CA SER A 236 -6.84 -22.57 -8.75
C SER A 236 -6.02 -21.36 -9.24
N PRO A 237 -5.54 -20.50 -8.33
CA PRO A 237 -4.71 -19.36 -8.69
C PRO A 237 -3.33 -19.83 -9.18
N ILE A 238 -2.87 -19.28 -10.29
CA ILE A 238 -1.55 -19.57 -10.87
C ILE A 238 -0.59 -18.44 -10.56
N VAL A 239 -0.99 -17.20 -10.85
CA VAL A 239 -0.22 -16.00 -10.51
C VAL A 239 -1.16 -14.87 -10.08
N THR A 240 -0.62 -13.94 -9.31
CA THR A 240 -1.27 -12.66 -9.01
C THR A 240 -0.59 -11.56 -9.80
N ILE A 241 -1.37 -10.77 -10.56
CA ILE A 241 -0.92 -9.60 -11.29
C ILE A 241 -1.41 -8.34 -10.58
N VAL A 242 -0.53 -7.36 -10.40
CA VAL A 242 -0.87 -6.06 -9.84
C VAL A 242 -0.59 -4.95 -10.85
N GLY A 243 -1.56 -4.08 -11.02
CA GLY A 243 -1.41 -2.88 -11.84
C GLY A 243 -0.63 -1.81 -11.07
N VAL A 244 0.62 -1.58 -11.47
CA VAL A 244 1.52 -0.66 -10.75
C VAL A 244 1.43 0.79 -11.22
N ASN A 245 0.68 1.09 -12.27
CA ASN A 245 0.51 2.45 -12.79
C ASN A 245 -0.89 2.63 -13.39
N PRO A 246 -1.71 3.54 -12.84
CA PRO A 246 -1.46 4.34 -11.65
C PRO A 246 -1.57 3.54 -10.35
N MET A 247 -1.04 4.11 -9.25
CA MET A 247 -1.27 3.63 -7.88
C MET A 247 -2.41 4.42 -7.22
N VAL A 248 -2.98 3.88 -6.17
CA VAL A 248 -4.03 4.52 -5.38
C VAL A 248 -3.59 4.60 -3.93
N ILE A 249 -3.71 5.79 -3.32
CA ILE A 249 -3.59 5.94 -1.87
C ILE A 249 -4.98 5.81 -1.27
N LEU A 250 -5.09 4.95 -0.27
CA LEU A 250 -6.24 4.90 0.61
C LEU A 250 -5.92 5.75 1.84
N ALA A 251 -6.32 7.02 1.82
CA ALA A 251 -6.09 7.97 2.89
C ALA A 251 -7.30 8.07 3.80
N ASN A 252 -7.05 8.24 5.10
CA ASN A 252 -8.10 8.42 6.09
C ASN A 252 -8.24 9.92 6.42
N ALA A 253 -9.46 10.43 6.32
CA ALA A 253 -9.83 11.79 6.67
C ALA A 253 -10.74 11.76 7.90
N ALA A 254 -10.49 12.63 8.89
CA ALA A 254 -11.38 12.77 10.03
C ALA A 254 -12.78 13.30 9.60
N GLU A 255 -13.80 12.99 10.38
CA GLU A 255 -15.20 13.41 10.11
C GLU A 255 -15.32 14.91 9.87
N GLN A 256 -14.61 15.72 10.66
CA GLN A 256 -14.59 17.18 10.54
C GLN A 256 -13.98 17.68 9.21
N ASP A 257 -13.08 16.92 8.62
CA ASP A 257 -12.32 17.30 7.42
C ASP A 257 -12.96 16.78 6.14
N ILE A 258 -13.62 15.61 6.21
CA ILE A 258 -14.10 14.91 5.01
C ILE A 258 -15.15 15.72 4.24
N SER A 259 -15.96 16.51 4.93
CA SER A 259 -16.98 17.41 4.31
C SER A 259 -16.34 18.51 3.45
N ARG A 260 -15.07 18.84 3.72
CA ARG A 260 -14.29 19.88 3.05
C ARG A 260 -13.46 19.32 1.89
N VAL A 261 -13.26 17.99 1.86
CA VAL A 261 -12.55 17.29 0.79
C VAL A 261 -13.44 17.23 -0.45
N LYS A 262 -12.93 17.62 -1.60
CA LYS A 262 -13.67 17.63 -2.87
C LYS A 262 -13.08 16.65 -3.87
N LYS A 263 -13.95 15.88 -4.55
CA LYS A 263 -13.53 15.03 -5.66
C LYS A 263 -12.88 15.89 -6.77
N GLY A 264 -11.79 15.39 -7.35
CA GLY A 264 -11.04 16.06 -8.40
C GLY A 264 -9.97 17.01 -7.89
N ALA A 265 -9.92 17.31 -6.59
CA ALA A 265 -8.88 18.17 -6.00
C ALA A 265 -7.49 17.54 -6.18
N GLN A 266 -6.50 18.40 -6.46
CA GLN A 266 -5.10 18.02 -6.49
C GLN A 266 -4.52 18.02 -5.09
N VAL A 267 -3.65 17.07 -4.82
CA VAL A 267 -2.98 16.90 -3.53
C VAL A 267 -1.48 16.73 -3.73
N ASN A 268 -0.71 17.21 -2.78
CA ASN A 268 0.72 16.94 -2.69
C ASN A 268 0.91 15.70 -1.82
N VAL A 269 1.76 14.79 -2.28
CA VAL A 269 2.01 13.53 -1.60
C VAL A 269 3.50 13.37 -1.34
N THR A 270 3.84 13.03 -0.12
CA THR A 270 5.18 12.62 0.30
C THR A 270 5.14 11.18 0.78
N ILE A 271 6.17 10.42 0.42
CA ILE A 271 6.30 9.00 0.78
C ILE A 271 7.49 8.89 1.72
N ASP A 272 7.27 8.34 2.91
CA ASP A 272 8.30 8.27 3.95
C ASP A 272 9.55 7.49 3.52
N SER A 273 9.39 6.46 2.68
CA SER A 273 10.49 5.66 2.14
C SER A 273 11.23 6.30 0.94
N LEU A 274 10.76 7.46 0.44
CA LEU A 274 11.35 8.18 -0.69
C LEU A 274 11.60 9.66 -0.31
N PRO A 275 12.50 9.95 0.63
CA PRO A 275 12.71 11.30 1.14
C PRO A 275 13.14 12.25 0.03
N GLY A 276 12.60 13.48 0.05
CA GLY A 276 12.91 14.53 -0.93
C GLY A 276 12.14 14.46 -2.24
N GLN A 277 11.41 13.37 -2.50
CA GLN A 277 10.56 13.28 -3.69
C GLN A 277 9.12 13.71 -3.35
N LYS A 278 8.60 14.65 -4.15
CA LYS A 278 7.21 15.10 -4.06
C LYS A 278 6.43 14.53 -5.23
N PHE A 279 5.31 13.93 -4.92
CA PHE A 279 4.38 13.41 -5.91
C PHE A 279 3.10 14.25 -5.91
N SER A 280 2.44 14.36 -7.04
CA SER A 280 1.12 14.96 -7.11
C SER A 280 0.09 13.88 -7.39
N GLY A 281 -1.01 13.91 -6.64
CA GLY A 281 -2.15 13.00 -6.81
C GLY A 281 -3.43 13.79 -7.05
N ARG A 282 -4.48 13.04 -7.39
CA ARG A 282 -5.83 13.59 -7.55
C ARG A 282 -6.84 12.75 -6.78
N ILE A 283 -7.73 13.40 -6.05
CA ILE A 283 -8.82 12.72 -5.34
C ILE A 283 -9.83 12.19 -6.35
N MET A 284 -9.97 10.87 -6.41
CA MET A 284 -10.86 10.19 -7.35
C MET A 284 -12.20 9.85 -6.70
N ARG A 285 -12.17 9.41 -5.44
CA ARG A 285 -13.36 8.97 -4.72
C ARG A 285 -13.25 9.29 -3.24
N ILE A 286 -14.37 9.60 -2.65
CA ILE A 286 -14.56 9.80 -1.22
C ILE A 286 -15.60 8.78 -0.79
N SER A 287 -15.31 8.00 0.25
CA SER A 287 -16.28 7.02 0.77
C SER A 287 -17.54 7.73 1.26
N PRO A 288 -18.72 7.25 0.91
CA PRO A 288 -19.98 7.78 1.43
C PRO A 288 -20.24 7.37 2.88
N LEU A 289 -19.48 6.39 3.40
CA LEU A 289 -19.62 5.87 4.76
C LEU A 289 -18.36 6.17 5.55
N LEU A 290 -18.55 6.58 6.81
CA LEU A 290 -17.49 6.68 7.80
C LEU A 290 -17.36 5.34 8.53
N ASP A 291 -16.13 5.01 8.91
CA ASP A 291 -15.89 3.90 9.81
C ASP A 291 -16.44 4.23 11.19
N ALA A 292 -17.34 3.39 11.71
CA ALA A 292 -18.06 3.65 12.96
C ALA A 292 -17.16 3.65 14.20
N GLN A 293 -16.01 2.95 14.14
CA GLN A 293 -15.09 2.84 15.29
C GLN A 293 -14.10 4.00 15.31
N THR A 294 -13.55 4.36 14.15
CA THR A 294 -12.50 5.38 14.05
C THR A 294 -13.03 6.75 13.67
N ARG A 295 -14.30 6.86 13.23
CA ARG A 295 -14.97 8.06 12.70
C ARG A 295 -14.18 8.72 11.55
N ASN A 296 -13.47 7.91 10.80
CA ASN A 296 -12.71 8.36 9.64
C ASN A 296 -13.45 7.99 8.35
N GLY A 297 -13.38 8.87 7.37
CA GLY A 297 -13.80 8.58 6.01
C GLY A 297 -12.61 8.24 5.13
N GLN A 298 -12.79 7.27 4.25
CA GLN A 298 -11.74 6.88 3.31
C GLN A 298 -11.77 7.74 2.06
N VAL A 299 -10.61 8.25 1.67
CA VAL A 299 -10.39 9.05 0.46
C VAL A 299 -9.43 8.31 -0.45
N GLU A 300 -9.86 8.04 -1.68
CA GLU A 300 -9.03 7.41 -2.69
C GLU A 300 -8.36 8.48 -3.57
N ILE A 301 -7.04 8.43 -3.62
CA ILE A 301 -6.21 9.38 -4.33
C ILE A 301 -5.38 8.65 -5.37
N GLU A 302 -5.55 8.98 -6.63
CA GLU A 302 -4.78 8.40 -7.71
C GLU A 302 -3.47 9.15 -7.91
N ILE A 303 -2.37 8.38 -8.03
CA ILE A 303 -1.01 8.86 -8.24
C ILE A 303 -0.41 8.17 -9.46
N PRO A 304 0.14 8.91 -10.44
CA PRO A 304 0.89 8.31 -11.52
C PRO A 304 2.22 7.72 -11.03
N ASN A 305 2.54 6.51 -11.48
CA ASN A 305 3.77 5.78 -11.12
C ASN A 305 4.56 5.36 -12.37
N LYS A 306 4.86 6.32 -13.24
CA LYS A 306 5.54 6.05 -14.53
C LYS A 306 6.92 5.40 -14.37
N GLY A 307 7.62 5.71 -13.28
CA GLY A 307 8.96 5.17 -12.99
C GLY A 307 8.97 3.88 -12.14
N GLY A 308 7.81 3.37 -11.70
CA GLY A 308 7.72 2.16 -10.86
C GLY A 308 8.34 2.29 -9.46
N ALA A 309 8.68 3.52 -9.02
CA ALA A 309 9.28 3.77 -7.72
C ALA A 309 8.30 3.52 -6.55
N LEU A 310 7.01 3.78 -6.79
CA LEU A 310 5.96 3.56 -5.80
C LEU A 310 5.59 2.07 -5.76
N LYS A 311 5.61 1.50 -4.56
CA LYS A 311 5.24 0.11 -4.30
C LYS A 311 4.00 0.05 -3.41
N GLY A 312 3.27 -1.05 -3.49
CA GLY A 312 2.16 -1.31 -2.58
C GLY A 312 2.60 -1.31 -1.12
N GLU A 313 1.68 -0.93 -0.24
CA GLU A 313 1.81 -0.84 1.22
C GLU A 313 2.82 0.24 1.71
N MET A 314 3.41 1.07 0.83
CA MET A 314 4.18 2.23 1.26
C MET A 314 3.27 3.23 1.96
N PHE A 315 3.78 3.85 3.03
CA PHE A 315 3.07 4.88 3.77
C PHE A 315 3.18 6.24 3.07
N ALA A 316 2.05 6.93 2.94
CA ALA A 316 1.94 8.21 2.28
C ALA A 316 1.35 9.27 3.20
N ARG A 317 1.95 10.45 3.19
CA ARG A 317 1.38 11.69 3.74
C ARG A 317 0.84 12.54 2.60
N VAL A 318 -0.39 12.93 2.73
CA VAL A 318 -1.10 13.70 1.71
C VAL A 318 -1.46 15.06 2.26
N GLU A 319 -1.05 16.11 1.59
CA GLU A 319 -1.42 17.47 1.91
C GLU A 319 -2.43 17.98 0.87
N LEU A 320 -3.60 18.32 1.34
CA LEU A 320 -4.67 18.95 0.57
C LEU A 320 -4.77 20.42 0.94
N ASN A 321 -4.58 21.30 -0.03
CA ASN A 321 -4.86 22.72 0.14
C ASN A 321 -6.37 22.98 -0.05
N LEU A 322 -7.00 23.55 0.98
CA LEU A 322 -8.46 23.78 0.97
C LEU A 322 -8.86 25.13 0.37
N GLY A 323 -7.96 26.06 0.29
CA GLY A 323 -8.24 27.40 -0.21
C GLY A 323 -7.11 27.97 -1.05
N SER A 324 -7.40 29.11 -1.69
CA SER A 324 -6.35 29.90 -2.32
C SER A 324 -5.40 30.47 -1.26
N GLU A 325 -4.12 30.48 -1.57
CA GLU A 325 -3.15 31.22 -0.79
C GLU A 325 -3.60 32.70 -0.74
N ARG A 326 -3.60 33.25 0.47
CA ARG A 326 -3.90 34.65 0.69
C ARG A 326 -2.70 35.35 1.33
N ASP A 327 -2.43 36.53 0.87
CA ASP A 327 -1.40 37.36 1.49
C ASP A 327 -1.93 37.95 2.78
N THR A 328 -1.20 37.74 3.88
CA THR A 328 -1.59 38.17 5.21
C THR A 328 -0.35 38.50 6.06
N LEU A 329 -0.57 39.08 7.23
CA LEU A 329 0.49 39.29 8.20
C LEU A 329 0.72 37.99 8.98
N LEU A 330 2.00 37.64 9.11
CA LEU A 330 2.42 36.40 9.78
C LEU A 330 3.16 36.73 11.07
N LEU A 331 2.68 36.15 12.15
CA LEU A 331 3.23 36.18 13.48
C LEU A 331 3.95 34.86 13.77
N PRO A 332 5.19 34.85 14.28
CA PRO A 332 5.79 33.63 14.81
C PRO A 332 4.94 33.05 15.95
N ARG A 333 4.67 31.77 15.91
CA ARG A 333 3.84 31.05 16.91
C ARG A 333 4.36 31.24 18.33
N ASP A 334 5.69 31.28 18.49
CA ASP A 334 6.37 31.43 19.78
C ASP A 334 6.13 32.77 20.44
N ALA A 335 5.67 33.81 19.68
CA ALA A 335 5.31 35.09 20.20
C ALA A 335 3.90 35.16 20.80
N LEU A 336 3.06 34.14 20.50
CA LEU A 336 1.67 34.15 20.92
C LEU A 336 1.53 33.71 22.38
N VAL A 337 0.87 34.51 23.19
CA VAL A 337 0.57 34.23 24.61
C VAL A 337 -0.91 34.37 24.85
N TYR A 338 -1.42 33.49 25.69
CA TYR A 338 -2.83 33.53 26.10
C TYR A 338 -2.96 34.13 27.51
N ARG A 339 -3.78 35.17 27.65
CA ARG A 339 -4.23 35.68 28.96
C ARG A 339 -5.70 35.36 29.14
N GLY A 340 -5.96 34.30 29.91
CA GLY A 340 -7.30 33.70 29.92
C GLY A 340 -7.65 33.10 28.57
N GLU A 341 -8.75 33.52 27.95
CA GLU A 341 -9.19 33.06 26.63
C GLU A 341 -8.70 33.96 25.46
N LYS A 342 -8.03 35.08 25.75
CA LYS A 342 -7.64 36.05 24.75
C LYS A 342 -6.19 35.87 24.29
N PRO A 343 -5.95 35.66 22.99
CA PRO A 343 -4.61 35.64 22.45
C PRO A 343 -4.03 37.05 22.38
N GLY A 344 -2.74 37.17 22.64
CA GLY A 344 -2.01 38.45 22.57
C GLY A 344 -0.52 38.24 22.39
N VAL A 345 0.19 39.31 22.20
CA VAL A 345 1.65 39.34 22.06
C VAL A 345 2.24 40.45 22.91
N PHE A 346 3.52 40.32 23.24
CA PHE A 346 4.27 41.41 23.87
C PHE A 346 5.08 42.16 22.82
N THR A 347 4.93 43.47 22.77
CA THR A 347 5.77 44.41 22.01
C THR A 347 6.69 45.19 22.96
N ILE A 348 7.71 45.84 22.41
CA ILE A 348 8.61 46.70 23.19
C ILE A 348 8.31 48.16 22.88
N GLU A 349 7.81 48.91 23.86
CA GLU A 349 7.64 50.36 23.80
C GLU A 349 8.48 51.03 24.91
N ALA A 350 9.39 51.93 24.55
CA ALA A 350 10.24 52.66 25.48
C ALA A 350 10.93 51.76 26.53
N ASP A 351 11.59 50.67 26.09
CA ASP A 351 12.26 49.62 26.89
C ASP A 351 11.34 48.87 27.88
N LYS A 352 10.04 48.95 27.68
CA LYS A 352 9.06 48.17 28.47
C LYS A 352 8.26 47.27 27.59
N ALA A 353 7.93 46.10 28.14
CA ALA A 353 7.01 45.18 27.49
C ALA A 353 5.56 45.66 27.63
N LYS A 354 4.85 45.71 26.52
CA LYS A 354 3.44 46.06 26.45
C LYS A 354 2.66 44.90 25.84
N PHE A 355 1.65 44.44 26.54
CA PHE A 355 0.76 43.37 26.04
C PHE A 355 -0.27 43.99 25.09
N ILE A 356 -0.39 43.42 23.89
CA ILE A 356 -1.38 43.81 22.90
C ILE A 356 -2.23 42.60 22.57
N GLU A 357 -3.56 42.70 22.74
CA GLU A 357 -4.50 41.68 22.27
C GLU A 357 -4.48 41.67 20.75
N VAL A 358 -4.46 40.46 20.17
CA VAL A 358 -4.42 40.28 18.72
C VAL A 358 -5.52 39.32 18.28
N GLU A 359 -6.04 39.55 17.09
CA GLU A 359 -6.95 38.63 16.43
C GLU A 359 -6.15 37.71 15.54
N THR A 360 -6.24 36.41 15.82
CA THR A 360 -5.51 35.40 15.08
C THR A 360 -6.43 34.58 14.17
N GLY A 361 -5.93 34.19 13.01
CA GLY A 361 -6.61 33.35 12.04
C GLY A 361 -5.99 31.96 11.95
N LEU A 362 -5.62 31.55 10.73
CA LEU A 362 -5.03 30.25 10.46
C LEU A 362 -3.65 30.09 11.09
N THR A 363 -3.35 28.90 11.55
CA THR A 363 -2.01 28.52 12.00
C THR A 363 -1.41 27.52 11.01
N GLN A 364 -0.21 27.82 10.53
CA GLN A 364 0.52 26.96 9.60
C GLN A 364 1.98 26.84 10.03
N GLU A 365 2.40 25.62 10.38
CA GLU A 365 3.76 25.35 10.89
C GLU A 365 4.09 26.24 12.10
N ASP A 366 5.14 27.08 11.99
CA ASP A 366 5.60 28.00 13.04
C ASP A 366 5.01 29.40 12.92
N LYS A 367 4.00 29.61 12.07
CA LYS A 367 3.42 30.92 11.79
C LYS A 367 1.92 30.94 12.06
N VAL A 368 1.45 32.06 12.59
CA VAL A 368 0.04 32.30 12.84
C VAL A 368 -0.38 33.51 12.03
N GLU A 369 -1.51 33.44 11.39
CA GLU A 369 -2.13 34.54 10.69
C GLU A 369 -2.59 35.61 11.67
N LEU A 370 -2.23 36.85 11.42
CA LEU A 370 -2.66 38.00 12.18
C LEU A 370 -3.75 38.76 11.42
N LEU A 371 -4.97 38.79 11.97
CA LEU A 371 -6.11 39.49 11.37
C LEU A 371 -6.22 40.93 11.83
N GLY A 372 -5.70 41.25 13.01
CA GLY A 372 -5.75 42.59 13.56
C GLY A 372 -4.84 42.76 14.79
N GLY A 373 -4.64 44.01 15.19
CA GLY A 373 -3.90 44.38 16.40
C GLY A 373 -2.50 44.97 16.19
N LEU A 374 -1.79 44.56 15.11
CA LEU A 374 -0.42 45.00 14.83
C LEU A 374 -0.21 45.27 13.34
N LYS A 375 0.93 45.91 13.00
CA LYS A 375 1.28 46.30 11.63
C LYS A 375 2.52 45.53 11.14
N LEU A 376 2.70 45.53 9.83
CA LEU A 376 3.90 45.00 9.19
C LEU A 376 5.16 45.68 9.75
N GLY A 377 6.13 44.90 10.19
CA GLY A 377 7.39 45.37 10.72
C GLY A 377 7.42 45.59 12.25
N ASP A 378 6.27 45.48 12.93
CA ASP A 378 6.22 45.56 14.38
C ASP A 378 7.05 44.43 15.01
N LYS A 379 7.80 44.77 16.08
CA LYS A 379 8.63 43.82 16.80
C LYS A 379 7.83 43.16 17.93
N VAL A 380 7.81 41.85 17.95
CA VAL A 380 7.16 41.02 18.98
C VAL A 380 8.18 40.16 19.71
N ILE A 381 7.98 39.94 21.00
CA ILE A 381 8.85 39.11 21.82
C ILE A 381 8.55 37.64 21.52
N THR A 382 9.58 36.84 21.16
CA THR A 382 9.46 35.41 20.86
C THR A 382 10.07 34.53 21.97
N GLN A 383 11.20 34.96 22.56
CA GLN A 383 11.81 34.20 23.65
C GLN A 383 11.81 35.02 24.93
N GLY A 384 11.53 34.34 26.05
CA GLY A 384 11.38 34.97 27.36
C GLY A 384 9.97 35.49 27.63
N VAL A 385 9.04 35.33 26.71
CA VAL A 385 7.67 35.83 26.74
C VAL A 385 6.90 35.40 28.02
N ASN A 386 7.14 34.18 28.51
CA ASN A 386 6.50 33.64 29.72
C ASN A 386 7.02 34.24 31.03
N LEU A 387 8.14 34.96 30.99
CA LEU A 387 8.78 35.57 32.13
C LEU A 387 8.47 37.08 32.25
N VAL A 388 7.85 37.64 31.21
CA VAL A 388 7.60 39.06 31.06
C VAL A 388 6.16 39.40 31.43
N LYS A 389 5.99 40.43 32.23
CA LYS A 389 4.67 41.04 32.54
C LYS A 389 4.54 42.41 31.88
N ASP A 390 3.30 42.82 31.73
CA ASP A 390 3.00 44.15 31.22
C ASP A 390 3.65 45.27 32.07
N GLY A 391 4.46 46.09 31.42
CA GLY A 391 5.23 47.18 32.09
C GLY A 391 6.63 46.78 32.55
N ASP A 392 7.06 45.51 32.46
CA ASP A 392 8.41 45.09 32.84
C ASP A 392 9.46 45.71 31.91
N ARG A 393 10.61 46.08 32.47
CA ARG A 393 11.75 46.53 31.67
C ARG A 393 12.38 45.35 30.96
N VAL A 394 12.50 45.47 29.64
CA VAL A 394 13.09 44.43 28.77
C VAL A 394 14.26 45.03 27.98
N SER A 395 15.26 44.21 27.72
CA SER A 395 16.33 44.54 26.79
C SER A 395 16.39 43.51 25.68
N GLU A 396 16.48 43.99 24.45
CA GLU A 396 16.59 43.13 23.26
C GLU A 396 17.97 42.47 23.23
N ARG A 397 18.00 41.16 23.20
CA ARG A 397 19.21 40.38 22.97
C ARG A 397 19.46 40.34 21.47
N GLY A 398 20.54 40.98 21.00
CA GLY A 398 20.94 40.91 19.59
C GLY A 398 21.14 39.46 19.11
N PRO A 399 20.93 39.18 17.82
CA PRO A 399 21.15 37.87 17.25
C PRO A 399 22.63 37.53 17.29
N GLY A 400 23.05 36.61 18.16
CA GLY A 400 24.38 36.02 18.16
C GLY A 400 25.27 36.41 19.32
N GLY A 401 25.05 35.85 20.50
CA GLY A 401 26.05 35.81 21.57
C GLY A 401 25.94 34.49 22.34
N PRO A 402 26.92 33.60 22.28
CA PRO A 402 26.92 32.42 23.12
C PRO A 402 27.06 32.81 24.59
N GLY A 403 26.26 32.20 25.46
CA GLY A 403 26.24 32.44 26.89
C GLY A 403 27.62 32.29 27.54
N GLY A 404 28.22 33.42 27.84
CA GLY A 404 29.45 33.54 28.62
C GLY A 404 29.11 33.69 30.10
N GLY A 405 29.07 32.58 30.81
CA GLY A 405 29.14 32.57 32.29
C GLY A 405 30.57 32.79 32.73
N GLY A 406 30.96 34.07 32.83
CA GLY A 406 32.27 34.43 33.38
C GLY A 406 32.26 34.38 34.90
N ARG A 407 33.02 33.48 35.48
CA ARG A 407 33.60 33.68 36.84
C ARG A 407 35.07 34.00 36.67
N GLN A 408 35.41 35.29 36.83
CA GLN A 408 36.76 35.75 37.17
C GLN A 408 37.06 35.37 38.62
N GLY A 409 38.12 34.64 38.82
CA GLY A 409 38.80 34.48 40.07
C GLY A 409 40.28 34.41 39.81
N GLY A 410 41.01 35.48 40.25
CA GLY A 410 42.40 35.76 39.90
C GLY A 410 43.45 34.96 40.61
N GLY A 411 44.55 34.85 39.96
CA GLY A 411 45.95 34.88 40.23
C GLY A 411 46.60 33.78 41.10
N PRO A 412 47.92 33.63 41.17
CA PRO A 412 48.96 34.13 40.32
C PRO A 412 49.98 33.09 39.84
N THR A 413 50.71 33.47 38.85
CA THR A 413 52.08 33.12 38.39
C THR A 413 52.89 32.10 39.18
N GLN A 414 53.47 31.10 38.52
CA GLN A 414 54.86 30.75 38.60
C GLN A 414 55.36 29.91 37.39
N GLN A 415 56.54 30.26 37.02
CA GLN A 415 57.40 29.88 35.91
C GLN A 415 58.03 28.49 36.03
N GLN A 416 58.68 28.13 34.94
CA GLN A 416 59.76 27.16 34.71
C GLN A 416 59.32 25.76 34.35
N ALA A 417 59.93 25.07 33.45
CA ALA A 417 60.96 25.23 32.45
C ALA A 417 61.18 23.86 31.85
N GLN A 418 61.52 23.87 30.53
CA GLN A 418 62.44 22.97 29.86
C GLN A 418 62.21 21.46 29.72
N GLY A 419 62.44 21.06 28.52
CA GLY A 419 63.07 19.82 28.08
C GLY A 419 62.08 18.81 27.53
N GLY A 420 62.18 18.35 26.37
CA GLY A 420 63.24 18.14 25.41
C GLY A 420 62.90 16.88 24.68
N GLN A 421 63.03 17.00 23.37
CA GLN A 421 63.52 15.98 22.41
C GLN A 421 62.74 14.69 22.13
N GLN A 422 62.35 14.60 20.84
CA GLN A 422 62.87 13.58 19.87
C GLN A 422 62.37 12.14 20.13
N GLY A 423 61.84 11.50 19.17
CA GLY A 423 62.27 11.02 17.90
C GLY A 423 61.26 10.10 17.31
N GLN A 424 61.17 10.24 16.03
CA GLN A 424 61.44 9.28 14.96
C GLN A 424 60.50 8.07 14.87
N GLN A 425 59.79 8.04 13.75
CA GLN A 425 60.10 7.26 12.52
C GLN A 425 59.78 5.75 12.58
N GLY A 426 59.16 5.30 11.54
CA GLY A 426 59.22 3.97 10.97
C GLY A 426 57.85 3.48 10.55
N GLN A 427 57.48 3.66 9.30
CA GLN A 427 57.74 2.84 8.08
C GLN A 427 57.01 1.49 8.13
N GLN A 428 56.02 1.36 7.19
CA GLN A 428 56.08 0.51 5.99
C GLN A 428 55.97 -1.02 6.19
N GLY A 429 55.15 -1.63 5.36
CA GLY A 429 55.16 -3.03 4.91
C GLY A 429 53.72 -3.46 4.66
N GLN A 430 53.09 -3.41 3.48
CA GLN A 430 53.28 -4.28 2.30
C GLN A 430 53.58 -5.74 2.69
N ASP A 431 52.64 -6.64 2.38
CA ASP A 431 52.74 -7.55 1.26
C ASP A 431 51.61 -8.62 1.31
N GLN A 432 51.05 -8.86 0.16
CA GLN A 432 50.47 -10.12 -0.31
C GLN A 432 51.62 -11.08 -0.69
N PRO A 433 51.45 -12.32 -1.23
CA PRO A 433 50.32 -13.28 -1.34
C PRO A 433 50.79 -14.76 -1.20
N GLY A 434 49.90 -15.72 -1.58
CA GLY A 434 50.29 -17.09 -1.90
C GLY A 434 49.46 -18.09 -1.10
N GLY A 435 48.73 -19.09 -1.61
CA GLY A 435 49.07 -20.01 -2.67
C GLY A 435 49.25 -21.40 -2.08
N GLY A 436 48.58 -22.41 -2.62
CA GLY A 436 48.87 -23.83 -2.36
C GLY A 436 47.64 -24.64 -2.02
N GLU A 437 46.95 -25.35 -2.93
CA GLU A 437 47.26 -26.68 -3.53
C GLU A 437 47.45 -27.82 -2.52
N GLY A 438 46.69 -28.87 -2.76
CA GLY A 438 47.01 -30.23 -2.33
C GLY A 438 45.82 -31.01 -1.87
N ARG A 439 45.12 -31.74 -2.71
CA ARG A 439 45.35 -33.15 -3.14
C ARG A 439 44.83 -34.22 -2.18
N GLN A 440 43.98 -35.09 -2.80
CA GLN A 440 43.94 -36.57 -2.69
C GLN A 440 43.39 -37.12 -1.37
N GLY A 441 42.60 -38.09 -1.32
CA GLY A 441 42.24 -39.26 -2.13
C GLY A 441 41.43 -40.19 -1.30
N GLY A 442 40.72 -41.06 -1.87
CA GLY A 442 40.77 -42.49 -1.82
C GLY A 442 39.39 -43.06 -1.39
N GLN A 443 38.72 -43.74 -2.34
CA GLN A 443 38.53 -45.20 -2.36
C GLN A 443 37.85 -45.74 -1.07
N GLY A 444 36.83 -46.53 -1.09
CA GLY A 444 36.35 -47.62 -1.91
C GLY A 444 35.37 -48.45 -1.13
N GLY A 445 34.67 -49.32 -1.80
CA GLY A 445 34.17 -50.57 -1.25
C GLY A 445 32.65 -50.71 -1.23
N ASP A 446 32.04 -51.25 -2.23
CA ASP A 446 31.63 -52.65 -2.45
C ASP A 446 30.70 -53.28 -1.38
N GLY A 447 29.62 -53.91 -1.89
CA GLY A 447 28.92 -54.97 -1.25
C GLY A 447 27.40 -54.85 -1.37
N GLN A 448 26.80 -55.28 -2.46
CA GLN A 448 26.25 -56.62 -2.83
C GLN A 448 25.03 -57.08 -2.02
N ARG A 449 23.98 -57.39 -2.80
CA ARG A 449 23.04 -58.52 -2.73
C ARG A 449 21.96 -58.48 -1.62
N GLY A 450 20.73 -58.63 -1.97
CA GLY A 450 19.93 -59.79 -2.33
C GLY A 450 18.45 -59.46 -2.25
N GLN A 451 17.75 -59.68 -3.28
CA GLN A 451 16.86 -60.78 -3.66
C GLN A 451 15.52 -60.89 -2.90
N ARG A 452 14.50 -60.89 -3.74
CA ARG A 452 13.25 -61.73 -3.70
C ARG A 452 12.23 -61.38 -2.60
N GLY A 453 10.98 -61.27 -2.87
CA GLY A 453 10.10 -61.98 -3.78
C GLY A 453 8.66 -61.60 -3.60
N GLN A 454 7.97 -61.81 -4.66
CA GLN A 454 6.62 -62.38 -4.77
C GLN A 454 5.39 -61.53 -4.38
N ARG A 455 4.66 -61.23 -5.42
CA ARG A 455 3.19 -61.22 -5.56
C ARG A 455 2.51 -62.47 -4.89
N PRO A 456 1.14 -62.58 -4.76
CA PRO A 456 0.09 -61.96 -5.60
C PRO A 456 -1.26 -61.68 -4.87
N VAL A 457 -2.20 -61.09 -5.67
CA VAL A 457 -3.64 -61.37 -5.82
C VAL A 457 -4.58 -61.17 -4.62
N GLN A 458 -5.43 -60.17 -4.68
CA GLN A 458 -6.86 -60.25 -5.05
C GLN A 458 -7.37 -58.84 -5.40
#